data_e9d4efe37117b8121bb038eef4128cf5
#
_entry.id   e9d4efe37117b8121bb038eef4128cf5
#
_cell.length_a   1.000
_cell.length_b   1.000
_cell.length_c   1.000
_cell.angle_alpha   90.00
_cell.angle_beta   90.00
_cell.angle_gamma   90.00
#
_symmetry.space_group_name_H-M   'P 1'
#
loop_
_entity.id
_entity.type
_entity.pdbx_description
1 polymer ?
#
loop_
_entity_poly.entity_id
_entity_poly.type
_entity_poly.pdbx_seq_one_letter_code
_entity_poly.pdbx_strand_id
1 'polypeptide(L)'
;DLFNLDYTILVEKVLPYLYMYRNTIHPNLNGEFKINFISEKNKLLESISANLTFNNEKIVVKESNVKIKKIGNLIISDLKYTNKDEKIYIKSKMKLNIDDQKQFYYRFQVPKKNRINIKKIYFDLDKNLDEEKYYISNININSPDNELYAPASDLYNDKEINNIQTLTKLINNYLEEIN
;
A
#
# COMPACT_ATOMS: atom_id res chain seq x y z
N ASP A 1 9.50 10.91 3.75
CA ASP A 1 9.84 9.57 3.31
C ASP A 1 8.59 8.69 3.35
N LEU A 2 8.16 8.14 2.20
CA LEU A 2 6.95 7.31 2.09
C LEU A 2 7.06 6.03 2.95
N PHE A 3 8.28 5.58 3.20
CA PHE A 3 8.59 4.35 3.94
C PHE A 3 8.87 4.58 5.43
N ASN A 4 9.04 5.83 5.86
CA ASN A 4 9.15 6.22 7.28
C ASN A 4 7.82 6.77 7.81
N LEU A 5 6.72 6.27 7.33
CA LEU A 5 5.40 6.72 7.70
C LEU A 5 4.91 6.01 8.96
N ASP A 6 4.03 6.70 9.67
CA ASP A 6 3.24 6.16 10.77
C ASP A 6 2.41 4.91 10.37
N TYR A 7 2.24 4.67 9.04
CA TYR A 7 1.77 3.40 8.48
C TYR A 7 2.69 2.23 8.88
N THR A 8 4.01 2.44 8.86
CA THR A 8 4.99 1.50 9.37
C THR A 8 4.72 1.17 10.83
N ILE A 9 4.36 2.17 11.64
CA ILE A 9 4.02 1.95 13.04
C ILE A 9 2.76 1.08 13.17
N LEU A 10 1.71 1.37 12.41
CA LEU A 10 0.49 0.58 12.47
C LEU A 10 0.73 -0.85 11.99
N VAL A 11 1.31 -1.02 10.80
CA VAL A 11 1.46 -2.32 10.15
C VAL A 11 2.62 -3.13 10.73
N GLU A 12 3.72 -2.48 11.08
CA GLU A 12 4.94 -3.16 11.53
C GLU A 12 5.03 -3.31 13.03
N LYS A 13 4.44 -2.40 13.80
CA LYS A 13 4.51 -2.44 15.27
C LYS A 13 3.19 -2.83 15.90
N VAL A 14 2.10 -2.16 15.55
CA VAL A 14 0.80 -2.38 16.21
C VAL A 14 0.17 -3.69 15.78
N LEU A 15 0.05 -3.94 14.48
CA LEU A 15 -0.62 -5.16 14.00
C LEU A 15 0.13 -6.45 14.31
N PRO A 16 1.46 -6.55 14.16
CA PRO A 16 2.21 -7.72 14.59
C PRO A 16 2.08 -7.95 16.10
N TYR A 17 2.09 -6.88 16.89
CA TYR A 17 1.91 -6.97 18.33
C TYR A 17 0.52 -7.54 18.67
N LEU A 18 -0.52 -7.02 18.06
CA LEU A 18 -1.88 -7.54 18.21
C LEU A 18 -1.97 -9.00 17.74
N TYR A 19 -1.29 -9.34 16.64
CA TYR A 19 -1.24 -10.71 16.14
C TYR A 19 -0.49 -11.66 17.07
N MET A 20 0.65 -11.24 17.61
CA MET A 20 1.41 -12.04 18.59
C MET A 20 0.64 -12.27 19.89
N TYR A 21 -0.08 -11.25 20.35
CA TYR A 21 -0.87 -11.32 21.58
C TYR A 21 -2.31 -11.80 21.37
N ARG A 22 -2.68 -12.23 20.17
CA ARG A 22 -4.04 -12.72 19.86
C ARG A 22 -4.52 -13.82 20.81
N ASN A 23 -3.63 -14.67 21.28
CA ASN A 23 -3.96 -15.78 22.18
C ASN A 23 -4.21 -15.31 23.63
N THR A 24 -3.78 -14.10 23.98
CA THR A 24 -4.06 -13.47 25.30
C THR A 24 -5.31 -12.60 25.26
N ILE A 25 -5.80 -12.28 24.05
CA ILE A 25 -7.08 -11.62 23.87
C ILE A 25 -8.17 -12.65 24.16
N HIS A 26 -9.14 -12.26 24.96
CA HIS A 26 -10.21 -13.17 25.37
C HIS A 26 -10.86 -13.83 24.14
N PRO A 27 -10.98 -15.18 24.07
CA PRO A 27 -11.43 -15.90 22.86
C PRO A 27 -12.83 -15.50 22.38
N ASN A 28 -13.64 -14.92 23.28
CA ASN A 28 -14.98 -14.42 22.98
C ASN A 28 -15.01 -12.93 22.63
N LEU A 29 -13.86 -12.27 22.46
CA LEU A 29 -13.82 -10.88 22.03
C LEU A 29 -14.12 -10.81 20.52
N ASN A 30 -15.35 -10.44 20.20
CA ASN A 30 -15.79 -10.14 18.86
C ASN A 30 -16.13 -8.66 18.78
N GLY A 31 -15.63 -7.99 17.74
CA GLY A 31 -15.91 -6.57 17.58
C GLY A 31 -15.19 -5.94 16.41
N GLU A 32 -15.63 -4.74 16.08
CA GLU A 32 -15.00 -3.90 15.07
C GLU A 32 -14.33 -2.70 15.76
N PHE A 33 -13.09 -2.43 15.38
CA PHE A 33 -12.32 -1.30 15.88
C PHE A 33 -11.90 -0.43 14.71
N LYS A 34 -12.16 0.86 14.83
CA LYS A 34 -11.71 1.84 13.86
C LYS A 34 -10.60 2.68 14.47
N ILE A 35 -9.45 2.65 13.82
CA ILE A 35 -8.28 3.47 14.18
C ILE A 35 -8.22 4.61 13.17
N ASN A 36 -8.25 5.85 13.67
CA ASN A 36 -8.05 7.03 12.84
C ASN A 36 -6.80 7.77 13.34
N PHE A 37 -5.90 8.05 12.44
CA PHE A 37 -4.70 8.82 12.70
C PHE A 37 -4.67 10.02 11.73
N ILE A 38 -4.40 11.20 12.25
CA ILE A 38 -4.24 12.44 11.48
C ILE A 38 -2.83 12.94 11.68
N SER A 39 -2.10 13.15 10.59
CA SER A 39 -0.73 13.65 10.62
C SER A 39 -0.66 15.11 10.18
N GLU A 40 -0.50 16.00 11.13
CA GLU A 40 -0.33 17.42 10.84
C GLU A 40 1.08 17.74 10.31
N LYS A 41 2.10 17.07 10.84
CA LYS A 41 3.51 17.33 10.54
C LYS A 41 4.06 16.61 9.33
N ASN A 42 3.42 15.52 8.89
CA ASN A 42 3.92 14.77 7.74
C ASN A 42 3.65 15.54 6.44
N LYS A 43 4.68 15.68 5.60
CA LYS A 43 4.59 16.43 4.33
C LYS A 43 3.79 15.69 3.24
N LEU A 44 3.66 14.38 3.37
CA LEU A 44 3.02 13.53 2.38
C LEU A 44 1.70 12.94 2.88
N LEU A 45 1.70 12.42 4.11
CA LEU A 45 0.55 11.78 4.70
C LEU A 45 -0.39 12.81 5.33
N GLU A 46 -1.69 12.70 5.08
CA GLU A 46 -2.71 13.52 5.72
C GLU A 46 -3.42 12.73 6.83
N SER A 47 -3.89 11.52 6.52
CA SER A 47 -4.56 10.68 7.50
C SER A 47 -4.47 9.19 7.15
N ILE A 48 -4.61 8.35 8.17
CA ILE A 48 -4.82 6.91 8.04
C ILE A 48 -6.12 6.55 8.76
N SER A 49 -6.95 5.73 8.14
CA SER A 49 -8.11 5.12 8.77
C SER A 49 -8.05 3.62 8.54
N ALA A 50 -7.96 2.83 9.61
CA ALA A 50 -7.91 1.38 9.55
C ALA A 50 -9.10 0.77 10.28
N ASN A 51 -9.77 -0.20 9.67
CA ASN A 51 -10.85 -0.97 10.25
C ASN A 51 -10.37 -2.38 10.58
N LEU A 52 -10.38 -2.73 11.85
CA LEU A 52 -10.00 -4.03 12.37
C LEU A 52 -11.24 -4.79 12.83
N THR A 53 -11.33 -6.05 12.50
CA THR A 53 -12.36 -6.94 13.04
C THR A 53 -11.68 -8.05 13.83
N PHE A 54 -12.11 -8.20 15.07
CA PHE A 54 -11.75 -9.34 15.92
C PHE A 54 -12.87 -10.37 15.81
N ASN A 55 -12.54 -11.59 15.45
CA ASN A 55 -13.48 -12.68 15.34
C ASN A 55 -12.79 -14.00 15.69
N ASN A 56 -13.23 -14.63 16.77
CA ASN A 56 -12.75 -15.95 17.21
C ASN A 56 -11.21 -16.08 17.12
N GLU A 57 -10.51 -15.26 17.88
CA GLU A 57 -9.03 -15.22 17.94
C GLU A 57 -8.33 -14.76 16.64
N LYS A 58 -9.10 -14.37 15.62
CA LYS A 58 -8.54 -13.83 14.37
C LYS A 58 -8.68 -12.32 14.33
N ILE A 59 -7.61 -11.68 13.91
CA ILE A 59 -7.62 -10.25 13.60
C ILE A 59 -7.64 -10.11 12.08
N VAL A 60 -8.69 -9.50 11.56
CA VAL A 60 -8.82 -9.22 10.13
C VAL A 60 -8.75 -7.71 9.94
N VAL A 61 -7.81 -7.26 9.15
CA VAL A 61 -7.76 -5.88 8.71
C VAL A 61 -8.67 -5.77 7.48
N LYS A 62 -9.81 -5.12 7.67
CA LYS A 62 -10.70 -4.75 6.57
C LYS A 62 -10.08 -3.62 5.74
N GLU A 63 -10.82 -3.13 4.78
CA GLU A 63 -10.38 -1.99 3.98
C GLU A 63 -9.90 -0.83 4.85
N SER A 64 -8.68 -0.38 4.60
CA SER A 64 -8.04 0.75 5.27
C SER A 64 -7.72 1.83 4.26
N ASN A 65 -7.78 3.09 4.69
CA ASN A 65 -7.57 4.24 3.83
C ASN A 65 -6.39 5.08 4.31
N VAL A 66 -5.51 5.43 3.38
CA VAL A 66 -4.38 6.34 3.61
C VAL A 66 -4.53 7.54 2.69
N LYS A 67 -4.83 8.70 3.26
CA LYS A 67 -4.94 9.93 2.49
C LYS A 67 -3.58 10.56 2.26
N ILE A 68 -3.20 10.70 1.01
CA ILE A 68 -1.93 11.26 0.57
C ILE A 68 -2.17 12.70 0.11
N LYS A 69 -1.52 13.66 0.77
CA LYS A 69 -1.69 15.10 0.49
C LYS A 69 -1.48 15.40 -0.98
N LYS A 70 -2.46 16.06 -1.60
CA LYS A 70 -2.45 16.54 -2.99
C LYS A 70 -2.30 15.44 -4.06
N ILE A 71 -2.28 14.16 -3.71
CA ILE A 71 -2.18 13.08 -4.68
C ILE A 71 -3.51 12.35 -4.79
N GLY A 72 -4.03 11.88 -3.64
CA GLY A 72 -5.25 11.11 -3.62
C GLY A 72 -5.36 10.18 -2.41
N ASN A 73 -6.03 9.06 -2.59
CA ASN A 73 -6.34 8.12 -1.53
C ASN A 73 -5.85 6.71 -1.88
N LEU A 74 -4.99 6.15 -1.01
CA LEU A 74 -4.53 4.77 -1.10
C LEU A 74 -5.44 3.90 -0.24
N ILE A 75 -6.09 2.94 -0.88
CA ILE A 75 -6.93 1.94 -0.24
C ILE A 75 -6.11 0.66 -0.10
N ILE A 76 -6.09 0.11 1.09
CA ILE A 76 -5.41 -1.13 1.43
C ILE A 76 -6.48 -2.17 1.75
N SER A 77 -6.46 -3.29 1.05
CA SER A 77 -7.38 -4.40 1.25
C SER A 77 -6.65 -5.73 1.31
N ASP A 78 -7.35 -6.78 1.73
CA ASP A 78 -6.83 -8.15 1.78
C ASP A 78 -5.50 -8.29 2.55
N LEU A 79 -5.30 -7.47 3.59
CA LEU A 79 -4.08 -7.54 4.38
C LEU A 79 -4.03 -8.88 5.14
N LYS A 80 -3.00 -9.66 4.87
CA LYS A 80 -2.79 -11.00 5.42
C LYS A 80 -1.36 -11.16 5.93
N TYR A 81 -1.23 -11.82 7.06
CA TYR A 81 0.06 -12.30 7.55
C TYR A 81 0.26 -13.73 7.07
N THR A 82 1.41 -14.00 6.48
CA THR A 82 1.82 -15.33 6.05
C THR A 82 3.19 -15.66 6.62
N ASN A 83 3.36 -16.91 7.04
CA ASN A 83 4.67 -17.42 7.43
C ASN A 83 5.16 -18.33 6.31
N LYS A 84 6.34 -18.03 5.76
CA LYS A 84 6.99 -18.81 4.73
C LYS A 84 8.49 -18.88 5.04
N ASP A 85 9.05 -20.10 5.10
CA ASP A 85 10.46 -20.34 5.38
C ASP A 85 10.94 -19.62 6.67
N GLU A 86 10.13 -19.73 7.75
CA GLU A 86 10.36 -19.10 9.05
C GLU A 86 10.32 -17.54 9.02
N LYS A 87 10.04 -16.93 7.88
CA LYS A 87 9.93 -15.48 7.72
C LYS A 87 8.47 -15.03 7.70
N ILE A 88 8.21 -13.89 8.29
CA ILE A 88 6.88 -13.30 8.33
C ILE A 88 6.72 -12.29 7.19
N TYR A 89 5.71 -12.51 6.36
CA TYR A 89 5.33 -11.61 5.28
C TYR A 89 3.97 -10.98 5.56
N ILE A 90 3.85 -9.71 5.25
CA ILE A 90 2.56 -9.04 5.13
C ILE A 90 2.26 -8.90 3.64
N LYS A 91 1.09 -9.43 3.24
CA LYS A 91 0.56 -9.31 1.88
C LYS A 91 -0.67 -8.44 1.89
N SER A 92 -0.76 -7.54 0.92
CA SER A 92 -1.92 -6.66 0.79
C SER A 92 -2.16 -6.25 -0.66
N LYS A 93 -3.43 -6.00 -0.99
CA LYS A 93 -3.82 -5.37 -2.24
C LYS A 93 -3.98 -3.88 -2.04
N MET A 94 -3.38 -3.14 -2.94
CA MET A 94 -3.35 -1.68 -2.91
C MET A 94 -4.11 -1.10 -4.10
N LYS A 95 -4.85 -0.02 -3.85
CA LYS A 95 -5.52 0.77 -4.89
C LYS A 95 -5.31 2.23 -4.60
N LEU A 96 -4.51 2.89 -5.42
CA LEU A 96 -4.32 4.33 -5.37
C LEU A 96 -5.33 5.02 -6.30
N ASN A 97 -6.27 5.77 -5.73
CA ASN A 97 -7.10 6.70 -6.47
C ASN A 97 -6.35 8.02 -6.59
N ILE A 98 -6.20 8.55 -7.80
CA ILE A 98 -5.47 9.79 -8.07
C ILE A 98 -6.46 10.93 -8.27
N ASP A 99 -6.45 11.90 -7.35
CA ASP A 99 -7.31 13.07 -7.40
C ASP A 99 -6.62 14.21 -8.17
N ASP A 100 -5.30 14.36 -8.03
CA ASP A 100 -4.49 15.35 -8.75
C ASP A 100 -3.33 14.70 -9.50
N GLN A 101 -3.53 14.49 -10.80
CA GLN A 101 -2.52 13.88 -11.67
C GLN A 101 -1.26 14.75 -11.82
N LYS A 102 -1.41 16.09 -11.79
CA LYS A 102 -0.26 17.00 -11.91
C LYS A 102 0.68 16.83 -10.72
N GLN A 103 0.11 16.73 -9.52
CA GLN A 103 0.89 16.48 -8.30
C GLN A 103 1.48 15.08 -8.28
N PHE A 104 0.76 14.07 -8.76
CA PHE A 104 1.29 12.72 -8.92
C PHE A 104 2.52 12.74 -9.85
N TYR A 105 2.42 13.31 -11.06
CA TYR A 105 3.54 13.40 -12.00
C TYR A 105 4.71 14.20 -11.46
N TYR A 106 4.44 15.30 -10.76
CA TYR A 106 5.47 16.09 -10.11
C TYR A 106 6.21 15.28 -9.03
N ARG A 107 5.46 14.59 -8.19
CA ARG A 107 6.03 13.83 -7.07
C ARG A 107 6.89 12.66 -7.53
N PHE A 108 6.44 11.93 -8.54
CA PHE A 108 7.16 10.80 -9.12
C PHE A 108 8.05 11.18 -10.31
N GLN A 109 8.27 12.47 -10.53
CA GLN A 109 9.16 13.00 -11.57
C GLN A 109 8.90 12.38 -12.96
N VAL A 110 7.62 12.16 -13.29
CA VAL A 110 7.22 11.55 -14.56
C VAL A 110 7.49 12.51 -15.72
N PRO A 111 8.33 12.11 -16.71
CA PRO A 111 8.60 12.91 -17.89
C PRO A 111 7.31 13.24 -18.66
N LYS A 112 7.25 14.43 -19.28
CA LYS A 112 6.04 14.84 -20.01
C LYS A 112 5.62 13.85 -21.09
N LYS A 113 6.58 13.25 -21.78
CA LYS A 113 6.33 12.26 -22.83
C LYS A 113 5.67 10.97 -22.32
N ASN A 114 5.84 10.62 -21.02
CA ASN A 114 5.32 9.38 -20.43
C ASN A 114 4.04 9.63 -19.62
N ARG A 115 3.42 10.81 -19.72
CA ARG A 115 2.22 11.15 -18.97
C ARG A 115 0.97 10.73 -19.73
N ILE A 116 0.35 9.68 -19.27
CA ILE A 116 -0.96 9.21 -19.74
C ILE A 116 -2.04 9.68 -18.76
N ASN A 117 -3.31 9.64 -19.14
CA ASN A 117 -4.39 9.99 -18.23
C ASN A 117 -4.64 8.85 -17.23
N ILE A 118 -4.29 9.06 -15.94
CA ILE A 118 -4.38 8.03 -14.90
C ILE A 118 -5.45 8.41 -13.89
N LYS A 119 -6.35 7.49 -13.58
CA LYS A 119 -7.35 7.65 -12.52
C LYS A 119 -7.06 6.77 -11.31
N LYS A 120 -6.59 5.55 -11.56
CA LYS A 120 -6.34 4.56 -10.50
C LYS A 120 -5.12 3.73 -10.84
N ILE A 121 -4.39 3.35 -9.81
CA ILE A 121 -3.31 2.36 -9.90
C ILE A 121 -3.63 1.25 -8.91
N TYR A 122 -3.59 0.01 -9.37
CA TYR A 122 -3.72 -1.20 -8.54
C TYR A 122 -2.37 -1.89 -8.50
N PHE A 123 -2.02 -2.44 -7.36
CA PHE A 123 -0.83 -3.27 -7.20
C PHE A 123 -0.94 -4.13 -5.94
N ASP A 124 -0.20 -5.21 -5.92
CA ASP A 124 -0.01 -6.01 -4.72
C ASP A 124 1.28 -5.56 -4.02
N LEU A 125 1.25 -5.48 -2.70
CA LEU A 125 2.40 -5.16 -1.87
C LEU A 125 2.65 -6.30 -0.90
N ASP A 126 3.83 -6.90 -1.00
CA ASP A 126 4.36 -7.86 -0.05
C ASP A 126 5.50 -7.21 0.75
N LYS A 127 5.47 -7.36 2.06
CA LYS A 127 6.55 -6.91 2.94
C LYS A 127 7.12 -8.08 3.71
N ASN A 128 8.42 -8.29 3.61
CA ASN A 128 9.15 -9.14 4.53
C ASN A 128 9.49 -8.33 5.79
N LEU A 129 8.96 -8.77 6.94
CA LEU A 129 9.16 -8.07 8.22
C LEU A 129 10.58 -8.26 8.78
N ASP A 130 11.21 -9.39 8.48
CA ASP A 130 12.54 -9.71 9.01
C ASP A 130 13.64 -8.95 8.26
N GLU A 131 13.45 -8.67 6.98
CA GLU A 131 14.43 -8.01 6.11
C GLU A 131 14.10 -6.53 5.81
N GLU A 132 12.97 -6.03 6.29
CA GLU A 132 12.45 -4.68 5.99
C GLU A 132 12.33 -4.38 4.48
N LYS A 133 12.13 -5.44 3.66
CA LYS A 133 12.01 -5.31 2.21
C LYS A 133 10.56 -5.29 1.77
N TYR A 134 10.28 -4.46 0.77
CA TYR A 134 8.99 -4.38 0.11
C TYR A 134 9.10 -4.91 -1.31
N TYR A 135 8.09 -5.65 -1.73
CA TYR A 135 7.96 -6.18 -3.09
C TYR A 135 6.64 -5.72 -3.68
N ILE A 136 6.69 -5.18 -4.89
CA ILE A 136 5.49 -4.81 -5.64
C ILE A 136 5.30 -5.75 -6.82
N SER A 137 4.07 -6.18 -7.01
CA SER A 137 3.64 -7.03 -8.12
C SER A 137 2.26 -6.64 -8.63
N ASN A 138 1.83 -7.24 -9.74
CA ASN A 138 0.49 -7.10 -10.32
C ASN A 138 0.06 -5.64 -10.54
N ILE A 139 0.97 -4.80 -11.05
CA ILE A 139 0.67 -3.38 -11.28
C ILE A 139 -0.29 -3.26 -12.47
N ASN A 140 -1.37 -2.52 -12.27
CA ASN A 140 -2.35 -2.19 -13.31
C ASN A 140 -2.79 -0.73 -13.17
N ILE A 141 -2.92 -0.03 -14.30
CA ILE A 141 -3.34 1.36 -14.35
C ILE A 141 -4.66 1.48 -15.10
N ASN A 142 -5.61 2.21 -14.52
CA ASN A 142 -6.86 2.56 -15.20
C ASN A 142 -6.88 4.02 -15.60
N SER A 143 -7.25 4.26 -16.84
CA SER A 143 -7.64 5.57 -17.35
C SER A 143 -9.04 5.98 -16.86
N PRO A 144 -9.45 7.27 -17.02
CA PRO A 144 -10.82 7.70 -16.77
C PRO A 144 -11.87 6.95 -17.59
N ASP A 145 -11.51 6.50 -18.80
CA ASP A 145 -12.37 5.77 -19.73
C ASP A 145 -12.48 4.26 -19.39
N ASN A 146 -11.95 3.86 -18.22
CA ASN A 146 -11.88 2.48 -17.71
C ASN A 146 -11.03 1.53 -18.56
N GLU A 147 -10.21 2.02 -19.46
CA GLU A 147 -9.19 1.20 -20.11
C GLU A 147 -8.17 0.74 -19.08
N LEU A 148 -7.89 -0.55 -19.09
CA LEU A 148 -6.91 -1.17 -18.21
C LEU A 148 -5.57 -1.28 -18.96
N TYR A 149 -4.57 -0.56 -18.48
CA TYR A 149 -3.20 -0.70 -18.97
C TYR A 149 -2.45 -1.65 -18.05
N ALA A 150 -2.10 -2.81 -18.58
CA ALA A 150 -1.22 -3.76 -17.92
C ALA A 150 0.01 -3.96 -18.82
N PRO A 151 1.22 -3.98 -18.27
CA PRO A 151 2.39 -4.26 -19.08
C PRO A 151 2.34 -5.69 -19.59
N ALA A 152 2.83 -5.88 -20.80
CA ALA A 152 2.90 -7.21 -21.42
C ALA A 152 3.99 -8.11 -20.78
N SER A 153 4.84 -7.56 -19.94
CA SER A 153 5.99 -8.27 -19.41
C SER A 153 5.90 -8.56 -17.91
N ASP A 154 6.38 -9.74 -17.51
CA ASP A 154 6.60 -10.12 -16.10
C ASP A 154 7.70 -9.29 -15.42
N LEU A 155 8.26 -8.29 -16.12
CA LEU A 155 9.33 -7.42 -15.63
C LEU A 155 8.94 -6.62 -14.37
N TYR A 156 7.65 -6.50 -14.07
CA TYR A 156 7.14 -5.73 -12.94
C TYR A 156 6.65 -6.61 -11.78
N ASN A 157 6.80 -7.93 -11.89
CA ASN A 157 6.47 -8.83 -10.80
C ASN A 157 7.63 -8.92 -9.80
N ASP A 158 7.29 -8.95 -8.52
CA ASP A 158 8.23 -9.11 -7.39
C ASP A 158 9.40 -8.12 -7.38
N LYS A 159 9.13 -6.86 -7.76
CA LYS A 159 10.15 -5.80 -7.70
C LYS A 159 10.38 -5.33 -6.27
N GLU A 160 11.62 -5.49 -5.81
CA GLU A 160 12.07 -4.98 -4.52
C GLU A 160 12.11 -3.44 -4.54
N ILE A 161 11.51 -2.84 -3.51
CA ILE A 161 11.48 -1.40 -3.30
C ILE A 161 12.02 -1.08 -1.92
N ASN A 162 13.14 -0.37 -1.87
CA ASN A 162 13.84 -0.03 -0.63
C ASN A 162 13.65 1.44 -0.26
N ASN A 163 13.25 2.28 -1.23
CA ASN A 163 13.12 3.71 -1.05
C ASN A 163 12.25 4.36 -2.14
N ILE A 164 11.97 5.65 -1.96
CA ILE A 164 11.16 6.43 -2.90
C ILE A 164 11.80 6.53 -4.30
N GLN A 165 13.11 6.48 -4.41
CA GLN A 165 13.80 6.56 -5.71
C GLN A 165 13.56 5.29 -6.53
N THR A 166 13.62 4.13 -5.90
CA THR A 166 13.32 2.82 -6.53
C THR A 166 11.86 2.78 -7.00
N LEU A 167 10.93 3.24 -6.16
CA LEU A 167 9.52 3.35 -6.53
C LEU A 167 9.32 4.34 -7.70
N THR A 168 9.98 5.49 -7.67
CA THR A 168 9.93 6.48 -8.76
C THR A 168 10.42 5.89 -10.07
N LYS A 169 11.53 5.16 -10.07
CA LYS A 169 12.05 4.47 -11.25
C LYS A 169 11.06 3.43 -11.76
N LEU A 170 10.49 2.63 -10.88
CA LEU A 170 9.51 1.61 -11.23
C LEU A 170 8.29 2.22 -11.93
N ILE A 171 7.72 3.29 -11.36
CA ILE A 171 6.59 4.01 -11.95
C ILE A 171 6.96 4.58 -13.33
N ASN A 172 8.12 5.21 -13.46
CA ASN A 172 8.54 5.82 -14.72
C ASN A 172 8.74 4.77 -15.82
N ASN A 173 9.42 3.66 -15.52
CA ASN A 173 9.62 2.58 -16.47
C ASN A 173 8.28 1.97 -16.90
N TYR A 174 7.39 1.75 -15.94
CA TYR A 174 6.05 1.25 -16.22
C TYR A 174 5.26 2.16 -17.16
N LEU A 175 5.25 3.48 -16.89
CA LEU A 175 4.56 4.45 -17.72
C LEU A 175 5.20 4.63 -19.10
N GLU A 176 6.50 4.41 -19.23
CA GLU A 176 7.20 4.42 -20.53
C GLU A 176 6.83 3.22 -21.40
N GLU A 177 6.58 2.05 -20.77
CA GLU A 177 6.23 0.82 -21.51
C GLU A 177 4.79 0.82 -22.01
N ILE A 178 3.85 1.42 -21.27
CA ILE A 178 2.43 1.42 -21.63
C ILE A 178 2.00 2.64 -22.47
N ASN A 179 2.91 3.59 -22.75
CA ASN A 179 2.64 4.78 -23.56
C ASN A 179 3.11 4.59 -25.00
#